data_10e5dad7f664e30be5bc5f932ea9f9b4
#
_entry.id   10e5dad7f664e30be5bc5f932ea9f9b4
#
_cell.length_a   1.000
_cell.length_b   1.000
_cell.length_c   1.000
_cell.angle_alpha   90.00
_cell.angle_beta   90.00
_cell.angle_gamma   90.00
#
_symmetry.space_group_name_H-M   'P 1'
#
loop_
_entity.id
_entity.type
_entity.pdbx_description
1 polymer ?
#
loop_
_entity_poly.entity_id
_entity_poly.type
_entity_poly.pdbx_seq_one_letter_code
_entity_poly.pdbx_strand_id
1 'polypeptide(L)'
;GMGLSFKKRIKRLQMKEVAGRFKVVTGLKVSDLIDRLKRPKSANFVVIDSVQYLDVRSFDRLKKELFDRFPRKSFVLVSQVYKGRPKGKMADDIRFDCGVKIHTQGFRAYCQGRYADDAEAYFTIWEEGAAKYYLTE
;
A
#
# COMPACT_ATOMS: atom_id res chain seq x y z
N GLY A 1 8.03 17.21 -6.89
CA GLY A 1 9.10 16.73 -6.01
C GLY A 1 8.56 16.15 -4.71
N MET A 2 9.36 15.34 -4.02
CA MET A 2 8.99 14.79 -2.71
C MET A 2 8.79 15.91 -1.68
N GLY A 3 7.64 15.92 -0.99
CA GLY A 3 7.36 16.90 0.07
C GLY A 3 8.35 16.81 1.24
N LEU A 4 8.51 17.92 1.97
CA LEU A 4 9.44 18.03 3.12
C LEU A 4 9.15 16.95 4.20
N SER A 5 7.89 16.63 4.43
CA SER A 5 7.46 15.59 5.39
C SER A 5 7.95 14.19 4.98
N PHE A 6 7.92 13.90 3.69
CA PHE A 6 8.38 12.61 3.16
C PHE A 6 9.92 12.46 3.27
N LYS A 7 10.66 13.53 2.97
CA LYS A 7 12.13 13.56 3.14
C LYS A 7 12.53 13.33 4.60
N LYS A 8 11.81 13.94 5.56
CA LYS A 8 12.04 13.71 7.00
C LYS A 8 11.80 12.26 7.40
N ARG A 9 10.75 11.61 6.86
CA ARG A 9 10.46 10.18 7.12
C ARG A 9 11.54 9.27 6.57
N ILE A 10 12.00 9.49 5.34
CA ILE A 10 13.11 8.74 4.72
C ILE A 10 14.37 8.81 5.58
N LYS A 11 14.70 10.00 6.09
CA LYS A 11 15.86 10.19 6.98
C LYS A 11 15.68 9.44 8.30
N ARG A 12 14.51 9.55 8.94
CA ARG A 12 14.20 8.88 10.20
C ARG A 12 14.25 7.36 10.09
N LEU A 13 13.79 6.81 8.96
CA LEU A 13 13.77 5.37 8.69
C LEU A 13 15.10 4.86 8.11
N GLN A 14 16.16 5.68 8.09
CA GLN A 14 17.50 5.32 7.60
C GLN A 14 17.50 4.73 6.17
N MET A 15 16.57 5.18 5.33
CA MET A 15 16.39 4.67 3.96
C MET A 15 17.59 4.91 3.04
N LYS A 16 18.65 5.60 3.50
CA LYS A 16 19.91 5.74 2.77
C LYS A 16 20.58 4.39 2.47
N GLU A 17 20.40 3.42 3.35
CA GLU A 17 20.95 2.07 3.20
C GLU A 17 20.39 1.32 1.98
N VAL A 18 19.19 1.69 1.54
CA VAL A 18 18.53 1.14 0.35
C VAL A 18 18.58 2.08 -0.86
N ALA A 19 19.48 3.06 -0.84
CA ALA A 19 19.65 3.98 -1.96
C ALA A 19 19.94 3.22 -3.26
N GLY A 20 19.24 3.60 -4.33
CA GLY A 20 19.29 2.89 -5.61
C GLY A 20 18.38 1.67 -5.73
N ARG A 21 17.87 1.13 -4.61
CA ARG A 21 16.88 0.02 -4.60
C ARG A 21 15.45 0.50 -4.41
N PHE A 22 15.26 1.74 -4.02
CA PHE A 22 13.97 2.36 -3.74
C PHE A 22 13.78 3.61 -4.61
N LYS A 23 12.67 3.67 -5.33
CA LYS A 23 12.33 4.78 -6.20
C LYS A 23 10.92 5.28 -5.90
N VAL A 24 10.78 6.58 -5.66
CA VAL A 24 9.49 7.24 -5.49
C VAL A 24 9.14 8.01 -6.75
N VAL A 25 7.91 7.83 -7.21
CA VAL A 25 7.35 8.54 -8.36
C VAL A 25 6.00 9.11 -7.95
N THR A 26 5.74 10.37 -8.28
CA THR A 26 4.48 11.05 -7.98
C THR A 26 3.74 11.42 -9.26
N GLY A 27 2.41 11.48 -9.21
CA GLY A 27 1.57 11.92 -10.33
C GLY A 27 1.60 10.97 -11.55
N LEU A 28 1.90 9.70 -11.33
CA LEU A 28 2.01 8.72 -12.40
C LEU A 28 0.63 8.17 -12.77
N LYS A 29 0.33 8.14 -14.07
CA LYS A 29 -0.85 7.42 -14.60
C LYS A 29 -0.59 5.91 -14.61
N VAL A 30 -1.64 5.12 -14.58
CA VAL A 30 -1.52 3.65 -14.66
C VAL A 30 -0.82 3.21 -15.96
N SER A 31 -1.10 3.87 -17.08
CA SER A 31 -0.40 3.62 -18.35
C SER A 31 1.11 3.81 -18.26
N ASP A 32 1.56 4.89 -17.62
CA ASP A 32 2.98 5.19 -17.45
C ASP A 32 3.65 4.19 -16.50
N LEU A 33 2.92 3.74 -15.46
CA LEU A 33 3.38 2.69 -14.57
C LEU A 33 3.59 1.38 -15.34
N ILE A 34 2.63 0.98 -16.17
CA ILE A 34 2.71 -0.21 -17.02
C ILE A 34 3.94 -0.13 -17.92
N ASP A 35 4.19 0.99 -18.58
CA ASP A 35 5.33 1.17 -19.47
C ASP A 35 6.67 1.09 -18.72
N ARG A 36 6.72 1.59 -17.49
CA ARG A 36 7.90 1.42 -16.62
C ARG A 36 8.12 -0.03 -16.22
N LEU A 37 7.05 -0.76 -15.87
CA LEU A 37 7.13 -2.14 -15.42
C LEU A 37 7.48 -3.13 -16.55
N LYS A 38 7.23 -2.78 -17.80
CA LYS A 38 7.67 -3.53 -18.98
C LYS A 38 9.17 -3.50 -19.20
N ARG A 39 9.89 -2.50 -18.68
CA ARG A 39 11.32 -2.34 -18.89
C ARG A 39 12.11 -3.46 -18.21
N PRO A 40 13.23 -3.90 -18.81
CA PRO A 40 14.14 -4.84 -18.16
C PRO A 40 14.61 -4.28 -16.80
N LYS A 41 14.78 -5.15 -15.82
CA LYS A 41 15.20 -4.80 -14.44
C LYS A 41 14.25 -3.82 -13.73
N SER A 42 12.99 -3.74 -14.14
CA SER A 42 11.97 -2.98 -13.43
C SER A 42 11.71 -3.57 -12.04
N ALA A 43 11.13 -2.74 -11.14
CA ALA A 43 10.85 -3.15 -9.77
C ALA A 43 9.97 -4.41 -9.70
N ASN A 44 10.30 -5.34 -8.80
CA ASN A 44 9.50 -6.52 -8.50
C ASN A 44 8.44 -6.24 -7.43
N PHE A 45 8.69 -5.26 -6.55
CA PHE A 45 7.76 -4.76 -5.55
C PHE A 45 7.26 -3.38 -5.95
N VAL A 46 5.95 -3.20 -6.01
CA VAL A 46 5.29 -1.96 -6.40
C VAL A 46 4.30 -1.56 -5.31
N VAL A 47 4.51 -0.40 -4.71
CA VAL A 47 3.58 0.19 -3.73
C VAL A 47 2.82 1.33 -4.39
N ILE A 48 1.50 1.28 -4.34
CA ILE A 48 0.59 2.32 -4.85
C ILE A 48 -0.11 2.99 -3.67
N ASP A 49 0.26 4.21 -3.37
CA ASP A 49 -0.32 5.04 -2.31
C ASP A 49 -0.89 6.34 -2.92
N SER A 50 -2.18 6.49 -2.99
CA SER A 50 -3.25 5.57 -2.62
C SER A 50 -4.13 5.27 -3.83
N VAL A 51 -4.85 4.15 -3.77
CA VAL A 51 -5.70 3.70 -4.89
C VAL A 51 -6.79 4.71 -5.26
N GLN A 52 -7.18 5.60 -4.35
CA GLN A 52 -8.17 6.66 -4.59
C GLN A 52 -7.73 7.68 -5.65
N TYR A 53 -6.44 7.83 -5.86
CA TYR A 53 -5.86 8.81 -6.81
C TYR A 53 -5.46 8.21 -8.15
N LEU A 54 -5.71 6.91 -8.36
CA LEU A 54 -5.50 6.30 -9.66
C LEU A 54 -6.44 6.88 -10.70
N ASP A 55 -5.96 7.00 -11.94
CA ASP A 55 -6.74 7.45 -13.09
C ASP A 55 -7.64 6.34 -13.70
N VAL A 56 -7.62 5.14 -13.12
CA VAL A 56 -8.50 4.02 -13.44
C VAL A 56 -9.57 3.90 -12.35
N ARG A 57 -10.83 3.75 -12.75
CA ARG A 57 -11.98 3.70 -11.83
C ARG A 57 -12.62 2.31 -11.71
N SER A 58 -12.26 1.38 -12.57
CA SER A 58 -12.76 0.01 -12.56
C SER A 58 -11.67 -0.93 -12.02
N PHE A 59 -12.02 -1.73 -11.02
CA PHE A 59 -11.12 -2.76 -10.50
C PHE A 59 -10.80 -3.82 -11.55
N ASP A 60 -11.79 -4.28 -12.31
CA ASP A 60 -11.57 -5.29 -13.35
C ASP A 60 -10.57 -4.81 -14.40
N ARG A 61 -10.65 -3.53 -14.78
CA ARG A 61 -9.69 -2.93 -15.69
C ARG A 61 -8.30 -2.86 -15.06
N LEU A 62 -8.17 -2.41 -13.82
CA LEU A 62 -6.90 -2.34 -13.09
C LEU A 62 -6.28 -3.73 -12.96
N LYS A 63 -7.07 -4.74 -12.60
CA LYS A 63 -6.64 -6.13 -12.50
C LYS A 63 -6.08 -6.63 -13.83
N LYS A 64 -6.84 -6.52 -14.90
CA LYS A 64 -6.45 -6.98 -16.23
C LYS A 64 -5.22 -6.26 -16.78
N GLU A 65 -5.18 -4.94 -16.66
CA GLU A 65 -4.11 -4.12 -17.24
C GLU A 65 -2.82 -4.12 -16.42
N LEU A 66 -2.91 -4.33 -15.11
CA LEU A 66 -1.77 -4.24 -14.21
C LEU A 66 -1.42 -5.58 -13.55
N PHE A 67 -2.30 -6.15 -12.74
CA PHE A 67 -1.93 -7.31 -11.90
C PHE A 67 -1.77 -8.58 -12.73
N ASP A 68 -2.71 -8.91 -13.58
CA ASP A 68 -2.67 -10.13 -14.42
C ASP A 68 -1.56 -10.04 -15.49
N ARG A 69 -1.20 -8.83 -15.87
CA ARG A 69 -0.12 -8.58 -16.84
C ARG A 69 1.27 -8.81 -16.25
N PHE A 70 1.43 -8.65 -14.95
CA PHE A 70 2.71 -8.78 -14.24
C PHE A 70 2.63 -9.81 -13.11
N PRO A 71 2.35 -11.09 -13.39
CA PRO A 71 2.06 -12.10 -12.37
C PRO A 71 3.27 -12.43 -11.47
N ARG A 72 4.47 -12.05 -11.87
CA ARG A 72 5.71 -12.23 -11.08
C ARG A 72 6.09 -11.02 -10.24
N LYS A 73 5.27 -9.97 -10.25
CA LYS A 73 5.49 -8.78 -9.41
C LYS A 73 4.52 -8.78 -8.24
N SER A 74 4.97 -8.25 -7.12
CA SER A 74 4.14 -8.06 -5.93
C SER A 74 3.62 -6.61 -5.87
N PHE A 75 2.32 -6.47 -5.67
CA PHE A 75 1.67 -5.18 -5.54
C PHE A 75 1.16 -4.98 -4.12
N VAL A 76 1.50 -3.86 -3.51
CA VAL A 76 0.97 -3.39 -2.23
C VAL A 76 0.12 -2.16 -2.51
N LEU A 77 -1.15 -2.25 -2.19
CA LEU A 77 -2.12 -1.20 -2.46
C LEU A 77 -2.53 -0.55 -1.14
N VAL A 78 -2.28 0.75 -1.03
CA VAL A 78 -2.67 1.54 0.14
C VAL A 78 -4.00 2.20 -0.17
N SER A 79 -4.94 2.08 0.76
CA SER A 79 -6.27 2.69 0.66
C SER A 79 -6.59 3.53 1.89
N GLN A 80 -7.23 4.67 1.67
CA GLN A 80 -7.85 5.43 2.74
C GLN A 80 -9.06 4.67 3.29
N VAL A 81 -9.28 4.78 4.59
CA VAL A 81 -10.44 4.19 5.29
C VAL A 81 -11.44 5.28 5.64
N TYR A 82 -12.70 5.00 5.43
CA TYR A 82 -13.82 5.83 5.86
C TYR A 82 -14.88 4.93 6.52
N LYS A 83 -15.25 5.25 7.76
CA LYS A 83 -16.21 4.45 8.56
C LYS A 83 -15.86 2.95 8.61
N GLY A 84 -14.57 2.62 8.83
CA GLY A 84 -14.10 1.24 8.97
C GLY A 84 -13.99 0.45 7.66
N ARG A 85 -14.23 1.06 6.50
CA ARG A 85 -14.13 0.42 5.18
C ARG A 85 -13.20 1.20 4.25
N PRO A 86 -12.59 0.55 3.24
CA PRO A 86 -11.87 1.26 2.20
C PRO A 86 -12.76 2.30 1.53
N LYS A 87 -12.21 3.47 1.27
CA LYS A 87 -12.94 4.57 0.67
C LYS A 87 -13.12 4.36 -0.83
N GLY A 88 -14.36 4.18 -1.27
CA GLY A 88 -14.74 4.06 -2.67
C GLY A 88 -14.88 2.60 -3.15
N LYS A 89 -15.74 2.41 -4.17
CA LYS A 89 -16.08 1.09 -4.70
C LYS A 89 -14.86 0.30 -5.17
N MET A 90 -13.95 0.91 -5.92
CA MET A 90 -12.78 0.22 -6.42
C MET A 90 -11.88 -0.30 -5.30
N ALA A 91 -11.68 0.48 -4.23
CA ALA A 91 -10.89 0.05 -3.09
C ALA A 91 -11.58 -1.09 -2.30
N ASP A 92 -12.90 -1.09 -2.24
CA ASP A 92 -13.67 -2.18 -1.64
C ASP A 92 -13.59 -3.47 -2.49
N ASP A 93 -13.71 -3.36 -3.80
CA ASP A 93 -13.53 -4.48 -4.73
C ASP A 93 -12.10 -5.08 -4.62
N ILE A 94 -11.07 -4.25 -4.53
CA ILE A 94 -9.69 -4.69 -4.28
C ILE A 94 -9.60 -5.46 -2.96
N ARG A 95 -10.24 -4.99 -1.90
CA ARG A 95 -10.26 -5.65 -0.61
C ARG A 95 -10.83 -7.07 -0.69
N PHE A 96 -11.85 -7.30 -1.52
CA PHE A 96 -12.40 -8.64 -1.72
C PHE A 96 -11.45 -9.58 -2.46
N ASP A 97 -10.75 -9.08 -3.44
CA ASP A 97 -9.88 -9.90 -4.31
C ASP A 97 -8.51 -10.21 -3.68
N CYS A 98 -7.94 -9.29 -2.90
CA CYS A 98 -6.59 -9.46 -2.37
C CYS A 98 -6.50 -10.60 -1.33
N GLY A 99 -5.42 -11.38 -1.42
CA GLY A 99 -5.16 -12.52 -0.52
C GLY A 99 -4.75 -12.08 0.88
N VAL A 100 -4.00 -10.99 0.99
CA VAL A 100 -3.54 -10.41 2.26
C VAL A 100 -4.14 -9.03 2.42
N LYS A 101 -4.72 -8.79 3.59
CA LYS A 101 -5.33 -7.52 3.98
C LYS A 101 -4.73 -7.07 5.29
N ILE A 102 -4.31 -5.81 5.34
CA ILE A 102 -3.74 -5.23 6.56
C ILE A 102 -4.56 -3.98 6.89
N HIS A 103 -5.17 -3.98 8.06
CA HIS A 103 -5.85 -2.83 8.62
C HIS A 103 -4.95 -2.17 9.67
N THR A 104 -4.72 -0.87 9.55
CA THR A 104 -3.93 -0.11 10.52
C THR A 104 -4.81 0.79 11.37
N GLN A 105 -4.73 0.64 12.69
CA GLN A 105 -5.46 1.47 13.65
C GLN A 105 -4.66 1.55 14.94
N GLY A 106 -4.65 2.72 15.60
CA GLY A 106 -4.00 2.91 16.90
C GLY A 106 -2.54 2.48 16.92
N PHE A 107 -1.81 2.72 15.83
CA PHE A 107 -0.41 2.31 15.66
C PHE A 107 -0.18 0.79 15.69
N ARG A 108 -1.20 0.02 15.38
CA ARG A 108 -1.14 -1.43 15.18
C ARG A 108 -1.56 -1.79 13.76
N ALA A 109 -0.96 -2.84 13.22
CA ALA A 109 -1.29 -3.43 11.93
C ALA A 109 -1.92 -4.79 12.15
N TYR A 110 -3.19 -4.95 11.80
CA TYR A 110 -3.96 -6.17 11.93
C TYR A 110 -3.98 -6.91 10.59
N CYS A 111 -3.51 -8.15 10.56
CA CYS A 111 -3.57 -8.98 9.38
C CYS A 111 -4.96 -9.62 9.28
N GLN A 112 -5.58 -9.48 8.12
CA GLN A 112 -6.88 -10.07 7.79
C GLN A 112 -6.77 -10.80 6.45
N GLY A 113 -7.56 -11.81 6.25
CA GLY A 113 -7.61 -12.52 4.96
C GLY A 113 -7.35 -14.02 5.08
N ARG A 114 -7.19 -14.69 3.94
CA ARG A 114 -7.13 -16.16 3.85
C ARG A 114 -5.94 -16.78 4.57
N TYR A 115 -4.90 -16.01 4.82
CA TYR A 115 -3.64 -16.49 5.40
C TYR A 115 -3.42 -15.98 6.83
N ALA A 116 -4.45 -15.39 7.45
CA ALA A 116 -4.41 -14.98 8.84
C ALA A 116 -4.90 -16.15 9.71
N ASP A 117 -3.98 -16.75 10.46
CA ASP A 117 -4.30 -17.84 11.37
C ASP A 117 -5.06 -17.34 12.61
N ASP A 118 -4.86 -16.10 12.99
CA ASP A 118 -5.52 -15.41 14.11
C ASP A 118 -5.97 -14.02 13.67
N ALA A 119 -7.28 -13.80 13.64
CA ALA A 119 -7.87 -12.51 13.26
C ALA A 119 -7.60 -11.38 14.27
N GLU A 120 -7.19 -11.71 15.50
CA GLU A 120 -6.88 -10.76 16.56
C GLU A 120 -5.37 -10.44 16.61
N ALA A 121 -4.52 -11.20 15.90
CA ALA A 121 -3.10 -10.97 15.86
C ALA A 121 -2.77 -9.62 15.19
N TYR A 122 -1.88 -8.89 15.78
CA TYR A 122 -1.40 -7.61 15.27
C TYR A 122 0.11 -7.43 15.46
N PHE A 123 0.66 -6.57 14.63
CA PHE A 123 2.02 -6.06 14.77
C PHE A 123 1.96 -4.61 15.28
N THR A 124 2.68 -4.28 16.34
CA THR A 124 2.76 -2.92 16.85
C THR A 124 3.76 -2.12 16.01
N ILE A 125 3.26 -1.06 15.36
CA ILE A 125 4.07 -0.18 14.50
C ILE A 125 4.88 0.81 15.34
N TRP A 126 4.28 1.32 16.44
CA TRP A 126 4.89 2.27 17.36
C TRP A 126 4.34 2.07 18.78
N GLU A 127 5.19 1.56 19.69
CA GLU A 127 4.80 1.13 21.03
C GLU A 127 4.22 2.28 21.87
N GLU A 128 4.93 3.41 21.96
CA GLU A 128 4.45 4.53 22.79
C GLU A 128 3.16 5.13 22.26
N GLY A 129 3.00 5.18 20.93
CA GLY A 129 1.80 5.66 20.28
C GLY A 129 0.61 4.73 20.52
N ALA A 130 0.83 3.43 20.42
CA ALA A 130 -0.19 2.41 20.69
C ALA A 130 -0.62 2.45 22.16
N ALA A 131 0.32 2.50 23.10
CA ALA A 131 0.01 2.61 24.51
C ALA A 131 -0.86 3.84 24.83
N LYS A 132 -0.52 5.01 24.30
CA LYS A 132 -1.33 6.22 24.49
C LYS A 132 -2.72 6.09 23.87
N TYR A 133 -2.84 5.51 22.68
CA TYR A 133 -4.11 5.37 21.98
C TYR A 133 -5.09 4.47 22.74
N TYR A 134 -4.61 3.32 23.24
CA TYR A 134 -5.45 2.35 23.95
C TYR A 134 -5.61 2.60 25.46
N LEU A 135 -4.81 3.47 26.08
CA LEU A 135 -5.02 3.91 27.47
C LEU A 135 -6.09 4.99 27.59
N THR A 136 -6.46 5.66 26.49
CA THR A 136 -7.47 6.73 26.48
C THR A 136 -8.88 6.23 26.11
N GLU A 137 -9.04 4.95 25.83
CA GLU A 137 -10.33 4.27 25.68
C GLU A 137 -10.72 3.61 27.01
#